data_c0d61810fba325da8f4de25060ff0ff0
#
_entry.id   c0d61810fba325da8f4de25060ff0ff0
#
_cell.length_a   1.000
_cell.length_b   1.000
_cell.length_c   1.000
_cell.angle_alpha   90.00
_cell.angle_beta   90.00
_cell.angle_gamma   90.00
#
_symmetry.space_group_name_H-M   'P 1'
#
loop_
_entity.id
_entity.type
_entity.pdbx_description
1 polymer ?
#
loop_
_entity_poly.entity_id
_entity_poly.type
_entity_poly.pdbx_seq_one_letter_code
_entity_poly.pdbx_strand_id
1 'polypeptide(L)'
;MVTSYRVNGTEYFKDGFGIQPNFWRAPTDNDYGNGAPKRLQVWKQSSKNFCVTDVDMTTKDKVVLLKATYLLAAGNLYVVTYKIYPSGIVNVKTLFTSTDMEAAETEVSEATRTATFTPGSDAARKAASKLEVPRIGVRFRLPVQMNNVQYFGRGPGENYMDRNHGTLVGVYKTTADKMYFNYVRPQENGHRTDTRWVALSPDRGNGLAIVADSLVGFNALCKSVEDFDSEEASARPYQWHNFTPKEIANHDENAARNVLRRMHHVNDITPRDFVEVCVDMKQQGVGGYNSWGARPESIHQILANREYSWGFTLVPIHSVNQVNEVTKYNY
;
A
#
# COMPACT_ATOMS: atom_id res chain seq x y z
N MET A 1 8.23 -6.45 -13.44
CA MET A 1 6.96 -6.43 -12.70
C MET A 1 5.98 -7.40 -13.35
N VAL A 2 5.25 -8.19 -12.58
CA VAL A 2 4.20 -9.08 -13.10
C VAL A 2 2.97 -8.22 -13.36
N THR A 3 2.50 -8.18 -14.61
CA THR A 3 1.39 -7.31 -15.05
C THR A 3 0.12 -8.08 -15.39
N SER A 4 0.21 -9.40 -15.54
CA SER A 4 -0.92 -10.30 -15.83
C SER A 4 -0.83 -11.55 -14.99
N TYR A 5 -1.95 -11.96 -14.45
CA TYR A 5 -2.12 -13.20 -13.73
C TYR A 5 -3.39 -13.89 -14.21
N ARG A 6 -3.21 -14.81 -15.16
CA ARG A 6 -4.33 -15.50 -15.81
C ARG A 6 -4.33 -16.98 -15.48
N VAL A 7 -5.45 -17.48 -14.98
CA VAL A 7 -5.66 -18.91 -14.67
C VAL A 7 -6.97 -19.36 -15.29
N ASN A 8 -6.94 -20.44 -16.09
CA ASN A 8 -8.12 -21.02 -16.75
C ASN A 8 -8.98 -19.97 -17.49
N GLY A 9 -8.33 -19.01 -18.18
CA GLY A 9 -8.98 -17.95 -18.93
C GLY A 9 -9.40 -16.72 -18.12
N THR A 10 -9.38 -16.78 -16.77
CA THR A 10 -9.71 -15.65 -15.90
C THR A 10 -8.46 -14.79 -15.68
N GLU A 11 -8.50 -13.52 -16.09
CA GLU A 11 -7.49 -12.51 -15.74
C GLU A 11 -7.85 -11.87 -14.40
N TYR A 12 -6.91 -11.91 -13.46
CA TYR A 12 -7.10 -11.35 -12.13
C TYR A 12 -6.64 -9.90 -12.00
N PHE A 13 -5.62 -9.49 -12.77
CA PHE A 13 -5.11 -8.11 -12.65
C PHE A 13 -5.83 -7.16 -13.61
N LYS A 14 -6.41 -6.11 -13.07
CA LYS A 14 -7.10 -5.08 -13.84
C LYS A 14 -6.09 -4.17 -14.56
N ASP A 15 -6.24 -4.03 -15.88
CA ASP A 15 -5.50 -3.12 -16.75
C ASP A 15 -3.97 -3.21 -16.61
N GLY A 16 -3.44 -4.42 -16.34
CA GLY A 16 -2.02 -4.64 -16.18
C GLY A 16 -1.43 -4.09 -14.85
N PHE A 17 -2.27 -3.65 -13.92
CA PHE A 17 -1.82 -3.19 -12.62
C PHE A 17 -1.66 -4.40 -11.66
N GLY A 18 -0.58 -5.13 -11.89
CA GLY A 18 -0.22 -6.29 -11.07
C GLY A 18 0.57 -5.90 -9.82
N ILE A 19 1.28 -6.89 -9.24
CA ILE A 19 1.96 -6.71 -7.96
C ILE A 19 3.08 -5.67 -8.06
N GLN A 20 2.96 -4.59 -7.31
CA GLN A 20 3.90 -3.47 -7.25
C GLN A 20 4.35 -3.21 -5.81
N PRO A 21 5.60 -2.74 -5.59
CA PRO A 21 6.05 -2.25 -4.30
C PRO A 21 5.13 -1.15 -3.74
N ASN A 22 4.85 -1.20 -2.45
CA ASN A 22 4.01 -0.20 -1.78
C ASN A 22 4.61 0.18 -0.42
N PHE A 23 5.21 1.38 -0.35
CA PHE A 23 5.89 1.92 0.83
C PHE A 23 5.21 3.18 1.36
N TRP A 24 4.08 3.58 0.76
CA TRP A 24 3.37 4.79 1.08
C TRP A 24 1.93 4.51 1.51
N ARG A 25 1.43 5.34 2.41
CA ARG A 25 0.01 5.46 2.72
C ARG A 25 -0.44 6.90 2.51
N ALA A 26 -1.70 7.12 2.24
CA ALA A 26 -2.27 8.46 2.24
C ALA A 26 -2.12 9.07 3.65
N PRO A 27 -1.59 10.30 3.76
CA PRO A 27 -1.37 10.92 5.07
C PRO A 27 -2.66 11.12 5.84
N THR A 28 -2.63 10.80 7.13
CA THR A 28 -3.71 11.16 8.06
C THR A 28 -3.59 12.62 8.48
N ASP A 29 -4.62 13.16 9.17
CA ASP A 29 -4.54 14.50 9.75
C ASP A 29 -3.36 14.64 10.72
N ASN A 30 -3.06 13.59 11.48
CA ASN A 30 -1.88 13.56 12.36
C ASN A 30 -0.57 13.54 11.57
N ASP A 31 -0.52 12.82 10.45
CA ASP A 31 0.65 12.81 9.57
C ASP A 31 0.92 14.22 9.00
N TYR A 32 -0.13 14.97 8.64
CA TYR A 32 0.01 16.38 8.25
C TYR A 32 0.51 17.24 9.40
N GLY A 33 -0.06 17.07 10.59
CA GLY A 33 0.33 17.80 11.80
C GLY A 33 1.79 17.61 12.19
N ASN A 34 2.35 16.41 11.98
CA ASN A 34 3.76 16.10 12.28
C ASN A 34 4.71 16.24 11.08
N GLY A 35 4.23 16.73 9.93
CA GLY A 35 5.04 16.96 8.74
C GLY A 35 5.47 15.70 7.99
N ALA A 36 4.83 14.55 8.23
CA ALA A 36 5.17 13.28 7.59
C ALA A 36 5.14 13.35 6.05
N PRO A 37 4.20 14.02 5.36
CA PRO A 37 4.19 14.10 3.91
C PRO A 37 5.49 14.63 3.32
N LYS A 38 6.08 15.66 3.95
CA LYS A 38 7.36 16.22 3.54
C LYS A 38 8.53 15.36 4.01
N ARG A 39 8.50 14.94 5.26
CA ARG A 39 9.58 14.19 5.92
C ARG A 39 9.77 12.80 5.32
N LEU A 40 8.69 12.12 4.94
CA LEU A 40 8.69 10.75 4.45
C LEU A 40 8.48 10.64 2.93
N GLN A 41 8.59 11.76 2.19
CA GLN A 41 8.34 11.83 0.75
C GLN A 41 9.14 10.82 -0.07
N VAL A 42 10.34 10.44 0.38
CA VAL A 42 11.17 9.43 -0.29
C VAL A 42 10.45 8.08 -0.43
N TRP A 43 9.59 7.73 0.51
CA TRP A 43 8.80 6.49 0.44
C TRP A 43 7.63 6.58 -0.52
N LYS A 44 7.05 7.77 -0.70
CA LYS A 44 6.08 8.04 -1.78
C LYS A 44 6.74 7.84 -3.14
N GLN A 45 7.96 8.36 -3.31
CA GLN A 45 8.75 8.15 -4.53
C GLN A 45 9.14 6.68 -4.70
N SER A 46 9.49 5.97 -3.64
CA SER A 46 9.80 4.53 -3.67
C SER A 46 8.62 3.66 -4.12
N SER A 47 7.38 4.12 -3.91
CA SER A 47 6.17 3.42 -4.38
C SER A 47 5.79 3.75 -5.83
N LYS A 48 6.35 4.82 -6.42
CA LYS A 48 6.02 5.30 -7.77
C LYS A 48 7.18 5.14 -8.76
N ASN A 49 8.40 5.45 -8.30
CA ASN A 49 9.60 5.59 -9.13
C ASN A 49 10.65 4.53 -8.76
N PHE A 50 10.25 3.26 -8.75
CA PHE A 50 11.17 2.14 -8.61
C PHE A 50 11.66 1.67 -9.98
N CYS A 51 12.87 1.12 -10.02
CA CYS A 51 13.44 0.52 -11.21
C CYS A 51 13.60 -0.99 -11.01
N VAL A 52 13.24 -1.78 -12.03
CA VAL A 52 13.60 -3.21 -12.06
C VAL A 52 15.07 -3.30 -12.50
N THR A 53 15.92 -3.78 -11.61
CA THR A 53 17.38 -3.88 -11.87
C THR A 53 17.82 -5.27 -12.27
N ASP A 54 17.05 -6.28 -11.87
CA ASP A 54 17.37 -7.67 -12.18
C ASP A 54 16.10 -8.51 -12.25
N VAL A 55 16.07 -9.48 -13.18
CA VAL A 55 15.02 -10.49 -13.28
C VAL A 55 15.68 -11.82 -13.61
N ASP A 56 15.54 -12.77 -12.71
CA ASP A 56 15.99 -14.16 -12.90
C ASP A 56 14.79 -15.12 -12.92
N MET A 57 14.84 -16.11 -13.80
CA MET A 57 13.78 -17.10 -13.93
C MET A 57 14.38 -18.51 -14.13
N THR A 58 13.94 -19.42 -13.28
CA THR A 58 14.30 -20.84 -13.39
C THR A 58 13.04 -21.72 -13.36
N THR A 59 13.13 -22.89 -13.97
CA THR A 59 12.03 -23.87 -13.96
C THR A 59 12.56 -25.21 -13.49
N LYS A 60 11.90 -25.79 -12.48
CA LYS A 60 12.19 -27.13 -11.98
C LYS A 60 10.87 -27.83 -11.64
N ASP A 61 10.72 -29.09 -12.10
CA ASP A 61 9.55 -29.94 -11.81
C ASP A 61 8.20 -29.25 -12.12
N LYS A 62 8.14 -28.55 -13.26
CA LYS A 62 7.00 -27.72 -13.73
C LYS A 62 6.68 -26.51 -12.84
N VAL A 63 7.46 -26.23 -11.82
CA VAL A 63 7.34 -25.03 -10.98
C VAL A 63 8.29 -23.96 -11.53
N VAL A 64 7.78 -22.76 -11.76
CA VAL A 64 8.58 -21.59 -12.16
C VAL A 64 8.94 -20.78 -10.95
N LEU A 65 10.22 -20.48 -10.79
CA LEU A 65 10.73 -19.51 -9.82
C LEU A 65 11.13 -18.25 -10.59
N LEU A 66 10.44 -17.15 -10.34
CA LEU A 66 10.73 -15.84 -10.91
C LEU A 66 11.14 -14.90 -9.78
N LYS A 67 12.34 -14.35 -9.86
CA LYS A 67 12.87 -13.37 -8.93
C LYS A 67 13.02 -12.02 -9.63
N ALA A 68 12.43 -10.98 -9.08
CA ALA A 68 12.57 -9.61 -9.55
C ALA A 68 13.16 -8.72 -8.45
N THR A 69 14.21 -7.97 -8.78
CA THR A 69 14.87 -7.04 -7.88
C THR A 69 14.51 -5.61 -8.29
N TYR A 70 13.99 -4.86 -7.35
CA TYR A 70 13.61 -3.46 -7.52
C TYR A 70 14.57 -2.56 -6.73
N LEU A 71 15.11 -1.55 -7.38
CA LEU A 71 15.78 -0.46 -6.73
C LEU A 71 14.76 0.65 -6.44
N LEU A 72 14.59 0.95 -5.16
CA LEU A 72 13.66 1.97 -4.69
C LEU A 72 14.30 3.37 -4.75
N ALA A 73 13.48 4.42 -4.79
CA ALA A 73 13.97 5.80 -4.74
C ALA A 73 14.77 6.09 -3.46
N ALA A 74 14.45 5.41 -2.37
CA ALA A 74 15.20 5.48 -1.12
C ALA A 74 16.58 4.80 -1.16
N GLY A 75 16.90 4.07 -2.23
CA GLY A 75 18.15 3.34 -2.41
C GLY A 75 18.15 1.92 -1.86
N ASN A 76 17.09 1.50 -1.18
CA ASN A 76 16.92 0.12 -0.76
C ASN A 76 16.65 -0.80 -1.96
N LEU A 77 17.01 -2.06 -1.82
CA LEU A 77 16.53 -3.10 -2.73
C LEU A 77 15.25 -3.73 -2.15
N TYR A 78 14.31 -3.99 -3.03
CA TYR A 78 13.13 -4.76 -2.72
C TYR A 78 13.06 -5.95 -3.68
N VAL A 79 13.24 -7.15 -3.14
CA VAL A 79 13.28 -8.38 -3.93
C VAL A 79 11.94 -9.08 -3.79
N VAL A 80 11.31 -9.41 -4.91
CA VAL A 80 10.07 -10.18 -4.95
C VAL A 80 10.33 -11.49 -5.69
N THR A 81 10.11 -12.60 -5.01
CA THR A 81 10.25 -13.95 -5.56
C THR A 81 8.88 -14.59 -5.69
N TYR A 82 8.55 -15.00 -6.90
CA TYR A 82 7.31 -15.70 -7.24
C TYR A 82 7.62 -17.17 -7.48
N LYS A 83 6.99 -18.06 -6.73
CA LYS A 83 7.00 -19.50 -6.99
C LYS A 83 5.64 -19.86 -7.59
N ILE A 84 5.64 -20.15 -8.87
CA ILE A 84 4.44 -20.33 -9.69
C ILE A 84 4.23 -21.81 -9.96
N TYR A 85 3.08 -22.31 -9.56
CA TYR A 85 2.69 -23.71 -9.70
C TYR A 85 1.80 -23.96 -10.91
N PRO A 86 1.79 -25.17 -11.50
CA PRO A 86 0.91 -25.53 -12.63
C PRO A 86 -0.59 -25.35 -12.33
N SER A 87 -0.99 -25.40 -11.07
CA SER A 87 -2.36 -25.16 -10.60
C SER A 87 -2.79 -23.69 -10.70
N GLY A 88 -1.89 -22.79 -11.06
CA GLY A 88 -2.09 -21.34 -11.02
C GLY A 88 -1.83 -20.71 -9.64
N ILE A 89 -1.55 -21.50 -8.60
CA ILE A 89 -1.14 -20.95 -7.29
C ILE A 89 0.20 -20.24 -7.43
N VAL A 90 0.32 -19.08 -6.79
CA VAL A 90 1.56 -18.27 -6.80
C VAL A 90 1.93 -17.91 -5.37
N ASN A 91 3.03 -18.50 -4.85
CA ASN A 91 3.61 -18.05 -3.60
C ASN A 91 4.53 -16.85 -3.87
N VAL A 92 4.35 -15.78 -3.12
CA VAL A 92 5.07 -14.52 -3.23
C VAL A 92 5.87 -14.30 -1.96
N LYS A 93 7.19 -14.25 -2.07
CA LYS A 93 8.11 -13.90 -0.98
C LYS A 93 8.76 -12.56 -1.28
N THR A 94 8.92 -11.75 -0.28
CA THR A 94 9.53 -10.43 -0.43
C THR A 94 10.65 -10.23 0.58
N LEU A 95 11.63 -9.45 0.18
CA LEU A 95 12.75 -9.05 1.02
C LEU A 95 13.01 -7.55 0.78
N PHE A 96 12.86 -6.76 1.82
CA PHE A 96 13.30 -5.37 1.86
C PHE A 96 14.67 -5.33 2.54
N THR A 97 15.68 -4.84 1.84
CA THR A 97 17.04 -4.73 2.40
C THR A 97 17.21 -3.40 3.14
N SER A 98 17.94 -3.41 4.23
CA SER A 98 18.31 -2.16 4.89
C SER A 98 19.30 -1.36 4.02
N THR A 99 19.30 -0.04 4.18
CA THR A 99 20.42 0.78 3.73
C THR A 99 21.59 0.65 4.71
N ASP A 100 22.83 0.71 4.21
CA ASP A 100 24.02 0.57 5.05
C ASP A 100 23.99 1.52 6.27
N MET A 101 24.28 0.97 7.43
CA MET A 101 24.19 1.62 8.74
C MET A 101 25.16 2.80 8.92
N GLU A 102 26.30 2.81 8.22
CA GLU A 102 27.33 3.85 8.36
C GLU A 102 26.91 5.23 7.83
N ALA A 103 25.90 5.28 6.94
CA ALA A 103 25.37 6.54 6.43
C ALA A 103 24.38 7.25 7.39
N ALA A 104 24.05 6.63 8.51
CA ALA A 104 22.94 7.06 9.38
C ALA A 104 23.21 8.29 10.27
N GLU A 105 24.43 8.78 10.36
CA GLU A 105 24.81 9.80 11.36
C GLU A 105 24.76 11.26 10.90
N THR A 106 24.39 11.55 9.66
CA THR A 106 24.39 12.94 9.17
C THR A 106 22.96 13.49 9.05
N GLU A 107 22.74 14.70 9.55
CA GLU A 107 21.45 15.40 9.48
C GLU A 107 20.96 15.57 8.03
N VAL A 108 19.70 15.19 7.79
CA VAL A 108 19.05 15.40 6.49
C VAL A 108 18.84 16.89 6.29
N SER A 109 19.54 17.51 5.34
CA SER A 109 19.40 18.92 5.03
C SER A 109 17.98 19.22 4.48
N GLU A 110 17.54 20.47 4.65
CA GLU A 110 16.23 20.91 4.14
C GLU A 110 16.10 20.78 2.61
N ALA A 111 17.21 20.93 1.88
CA ALA A 111 17.29 20.72 0.45
C ALA A 111 17.00 19.25 0.05
N THR A 112 17.37 18.28 0.89
CA THR A 112 17.09 16.86 0.65
C THR A 112 15.60 16.52 0.78
N ARG A 113 14.83 17.32 1.52
CA ARG A 113 13.39 17.12 1.75
C ARG A 113 12.53 17.51 0.56
N THR A 114 13.00 18.36 -0.33
CA THR A 114 12.27 18.91 -1.48
C THR A 114 12.76 18.39 -2.82
N ALA A 115 13.91 17.72 -2.86
CA ALA A 115 14.51 17.22 -4.09
C ALA A 115 13.77 16.02 -4.67
N THR A 116 13.71 15.93 -5.99
CA THR A 116 13.38 14.71 -6.70
C THR A 116 14.58 13.79 -6.61
N PHE A 117 14.44 12.63 -5.96
CA PHE A 117 15.54 11.70 -5.80
C PHE A 117 15.78 10.88 -7.05
N THR A 118 17.03 10.80 -7.49
CA THR A 118 17.46 9.75 -8.42
C THR A 118 17.53 8.43 -7.65
N PRO A 119 16.86 7.36 -8.11
CA PRO A 119 16.92 6.06 -7.44
C PRO A 119 18.37 5.61 -7.18
N GLY A 120 18.66 5.17 -5.97
CA GLY A 120 19.98 4.71 -5.55
C GLY A 120 21.03 5.79 -5.33
N SER A 121 20.70 7.09 -5.45
CA SER A 121 21.64 8.17 -5.12
C SER A 121 22.02 8.18 -3.63
N ASP A 122 23.22 8.65 -3.30
CA ASP A 122 23.67 8.76 -1.89
C ASP A 122 22.75 9.67 -1.08
N ALA A 123 22.20 10.72 -1.68
CA ALA A 123 21.22 11.59 -1.04
C ALA A 123 19.93 10.83 -0.68
N ALA A 124 19.43 9.98 -1.58
CA ALA A 124 18.26 9.14 -1.31
C ALA A 124 18.54 8.10 -0.22
N ARG A 125 19.67 7.41 -0.27
CA ARG A 125 20.10 6.42 0.74
C ARG A 125 20.22 7.07 2.13
N LYS A 126 20.87 8.21 2.22
CA LYS A 126 21.06 8.96 3.46
C LYS A 126 19.73 9.50 4.02
N ALA A 127 18.82 9.95 3.16
CA ALA A 127 17.49 10.37 3.56
C ALA A 127 16.68 9.19 4.14
N ALA A 128 16.77 8.02 3.51
CA ALA A 128 16.02 6.83 3.92
C ALA A 128 16.53 6.22 5.23
N SER A 129 17.84 6.17 5.46
CA SER A 129 18.44 5.45 6.60
C SER A 129 18.00 5.98 7.97
N LYS A 130 17.59 7.24 8.06
CA LYS A 130 17.16 7.89 9.32
C LYS A 130 15.64 7.96 9.49
N LEU A 131 14.88 7.54 8.50
CA LEU A 131 13.44 7.76 8.48
C LEU A 131 12.67 6.47 8.76
N GLU A 132 11.58 6.61 9.47
CA GLU A 132 10.55 5.59 9.58
C GLU A 132 9.91 5.34 8.20
N VAL A 133 9.49 4.10 7.96
CA VAL A 133 8.80 3.68 6.74
C VAL A 133 7.31 3.66 7.01
N PRO A 134 6.47 4.40 6.25
CA PRO A 134 5.03 4.41 6.49
C PRO A 134 4.37 3.04 6.31
N ARG A 135 4.86 2.24 5.36
CA ARG A 135 4.30 0.96 4.98
C ARG A 135 5.38 0.10 4.33
N ILE A 136 5.35 -1.20 4.55
CA ILE A 136 6.10 -2.19 3.79
C ILE A 136 5.12 -3.21 3.26
N GLY A 137 4.86 -3.18 1.96
CA GLY A 137 3.87 -4.02 1.33
C GLY A 137 3.96 -4.06 -0.18
N VAL A 138 2.89 -4.58 -0.75
CA VAL A 138 2.61 -4.58 -2.18
C VAL A 138 1.19 -4.10 -2.43
N ARG A 139 0.92 -3.64 -3.66
CA ARG A 139 -0.43 -3.34 -4.11
C ARG A 139 -0.66 -3.87 -5.52
N PHE A 140 -1.91 -4.18 -5.83
CA PHE A 140 -2.36 -4.58 -7.15
C PHE A 140 -3.86 -4.29 -7.30
N ARG A 141 -4.37 -4.33 -8.52
CA ARG A 141 -5.78 -4.05 -8.80
C ARG A 141 -6.46 -5.28 -9.37
N LEU A 142 -7.65 -5.55 -8.86
CA LEU A 142 -8.57 -6.56 -9.37
C LEU A 142 -9.74 -5.89 -10.09
N PRO A 143 -10.44 -6.58 -11.00
CA PRO A 143 -11.69 -6.09 -11.58
C PRO A 143 -12.72 -5.72 -10.49
N VAL A 144 -13.49 -4.67 -10.68
CA VAL A 144 -14.47 -4.17 -9.69
C VAL A 144 -15.50 -5.22 -9.27
N GLN A 145 -15.75 -6.21 -10.11
CA GLN A 145 -16.64 -7.35 -9.80
C GLN A 145 -16.11 -8.20 -8.64
N MET A 146 -14.81 -8.15 -8.34
CA MET A 146 -14.17 -8.81 -7.17
C MET A 146 -14.48 -8.08 -5.85
N ASN A 147 -15.69 -7.55 -5.73
CA ASN A 147 -16.12 -6.67 -4.64
C ASN A 147 -16.46 -7.42 -3.34
N ASN A 148 -16.82 -8.71 -3.39
CA ASN A 148 -17.11 -9.46 -2.17
C ASN A 148 -15.82 -9.81 -1.45
N VAL A 149 -15.71 -9.41 -0.18
CA VAL A 149 -14.53 -9.61 0.66
C VAL A 149 -14.89 -10.48 1.86
N GLN A 150 -14.17 -11.57 2.03
CA GLN A 150 -14.17 -12.35 3.27
C GLN A 150 -12.75 -12.46 3.80
N TYR A 151 -12.54 -12.28 5.10
CA TYR A 151 -11.21 -12.35 5.68
C TYR A 151 -11.20 -12.91 7.10
N PHE A 152 -10.07 -13.48 7.49
CA PHE A 152 -9.78 -13.88 8.85
C PHE A 152 -8.68 -12.97 9.42
N GLY A 153 -9.08 -12.06 10.26
CA GLY A 153 -8.20 -11.03 10.83
C GLY A 153 -8.94 -10.22 11.89
N ARG A 154 -8.41 -9.04 12.24
CA ARG A 154 -9.10 -8.12 13.15
C ARG A 154 -10.15 -7.32 12.40
N GLY A 155 -11.31 -7.17 13.05
CA GLY A 155 -12.45 -6.45 12.45
C GLY A 155 -13.62 -6.24 13.43
N PRO A 156 -14.84 -5.92 12.89
CA PRO A 156 -15.16 -5.68 11.48
C PRO A 156 -14.65 -4.33 10.95
N GLY A 157 -14.45 -3.32 11.82
CA GLY A 157 -14.00 -1.98 11.48
C GLY A 157 -12.52 -1.93 11.10
N GLU A 158 -12.11 -0.83 10.47
CA GLU A 158 -10.69 -0.58 10.20
C GLU A 158 -9.90 -0.51 11.49
N ASN A 159 -8.65 -0.94 11.42
CA ASN A 159 -7.76 -0.93 12.57
C ASN A 159 -6.30 -0.84 12.11
N TYR A 160 -5.46 -0.30 12.97
CA TYR A 160 -4.04 -0.03 12.73
C TYR A 160 -3.24 -0.59 13.90
N MET A 161 -1.93 -0.80 13.75
CA MET A 161 -1.11 -1.48 14.76
C MET A 161 -1.12 -0.80 16.14
N ASP A 162 -1.37 0.50 16.20
CA ASP A 162 -1.53 1.30 17.43
C ASP A 162 -3.02 1.57 17.79
N ARG A 163 -3.94 1.05 16.98
CA ARG A 163 -5.40 1.23 17.14
C ARG A 163 -6.15 -0.05 16.76
N ASN A 164 -5.86 -1.16 17.40
CA ASN A 164 -6.50 -2.44 17.09
C ASN A 164 -7.10 -3.17 18.31
N HIS A 165 -6.88 -2.70 19.53
CA HIS A 165 -7.36 -3.35 20.74
C HIS A 165 -8.88 -3.40 20.84
N GLY A 166 -9.60 -2.46 20.22
CA GLY A 166 -11.07 -2.44 20.15
C GLY A 166 -11.66 -3.38 19.09
N THR A 167 -10.84 -4.15 18.37
CA THR A 167 -11.28 -5.07 17.33
C THR A 167 -10.94 -6.51 17.68
N LEU A 168 -11.84 -7.44 17.33
CA LEU A 168 -11.67 -8.86 17.62
C LEU A 168 -11.14 -9.60 16.40
N VAL A 169 -10.37 -10.66 16.65
CA VAL A 169 -9.97 -11.61 15.61
C VAL A 169 -11.14 -12.54 15.28
N GLY A 170 -11.52 -12.61 14.02
CA GLY A 170 -12.65 -13.41 13.56
C GLY A 170 -12.70 -13.51 12.05
N VAL A 171 -13.67 -14.28 11.55
CA VAL A 171 -13.99 -14.34 10.12
C VAL A 171 -15.10 -13.35 9.82
N TYR A 172 -14.79 -12.38 8.97
CA TYR A 172 -15.71 -11.30 8.59
C TYR A 172 -16.04 -11.36 7.11
N LYS A 173 -17.26 -10.92 6.78
CA LYS A 173 -17.75 -10.76 5.41
C LYS A 173 -18.19 -9.32 5.19
N THR A 174 -17.76 -8.74 4.08
CA THR A 174 -18.08 -7.37 3.70
C THR A 174 -17.94 -7.22 2.18
N THR A 175 -17.95 -5.99 1.69
CA THR A 175 -17.63 -5.66 0.30
C THR A 175 -16.58 -4.56 0.26
N ALA A 176 -15.80 -4.47 -0.81
CA ALA A 176 -14.70 -3.51 -0.93
C ALA A 176 -15.18 -2.05 -0.83
N ASP A 177 -16.36 -1.74 -1.32
CA ASP A 177 -17.01 -0.43 -1.17
C ASP A 177 -17.38 -0.11 0.29
N LYS A 178 -17.78 -1.12 1.09
CA LYS A 178 -18.13 -0.96 2.51
C LYS A 178 -16.93 -0.98 3.45
N MET A 179 -15.76 -1.35 2.97
CA MET A 179 -14.53 -1.25 3.77
C MET A 179 -14.04 0.19 3.92
N TYR A 180 -14.51 1.09 3.08
CA TYR A 180 -14.21 2.51 3.11
C TYR A 180 -14.92 3.21 4.27
N PHE A 181 -14.19 4.07 4.98
CA PHE A 181 -14.74 4.93 6.03
C PHE A 181 -14.77 6.40 5.56
N ASN A 182 -15.90 7.08 5.73
CA ASN A 182 -16.11 8.46 5.29
C ASN A 182 -15.50 9.47 6.26
N TYR A 183 -14.16 9.56 6.32
CA TYR A 183 -13.52 10.68 7.00
C TYR A 183 -13.82 11.99 6.26
N VAL A 184 -14.05 13.06 7.02
CA VAL A 184 -14.33 14.40 6.45
C VAL A 184 -13.26 14.82 5.45
N ARG A 185 -12.00 14.62 5.81
CA ARG A 185 -10.86 14.73 4.90
C ARG A 185 -10.42 13.35 4.44
N PRO A 186 -10.29 13.13 3.11
CA PRO A 186 -9.70 11.92 2.58
C PRO A 186 -8.31 11.66 3.15
N GLN A 187 -8.09 10.46 3.65
CA GLN A 187 -6.86 10.03 4.28
C GLN A 187 -6.76 8.50 4.24
N GLU A 188 -5.67 7.92 4.76
CA GLU A 188 -5.51 6.46 4.87
C GLU A 188 -6.77 5.82 5.44
N ASN A 189 -7.18 4.71 4.85
CA ASN A 189 -8.51 4.20 5.06
C ASN A 189 -8.58 2.67 4.89
N GLY A 190 -9.50 2.07 5.60
CA GLY A 190 -9.93 0.70 5.37
C GLY A 190 -8.95 -0.40 5.76
N HIS A 191 -7.85 -0.09 6.46
CA HIS A 191 -6.84 -1.08 6.84
C HIS A 191 -7.36 -2.08 7.87
N ARG A 192 -6.90 -3.34 7.77
CA ARG A 192 -7.15 -4.44 8.71
C ARG A 192 -5.83 -5.08 9.09
N THR A 193 -5.58 -5.27 10.38
CA THR A 193 -4.37 -5.91 10.91
C THR A 193 -4.60 -7.38 11.26
N ASP A 194 -3.52 -8.08 11.57
CA ASP A 194 -3.51 -9.47 12.05
C ASP A 194 -4.30 -10.42 11.14
N THR A 195 -4.18 -10.22 9.83
CA THR A 195 -4.90 -11.01 8.82
C THR A 195 -4.13 -12.27 8.48
N ARG A 196 -4.83 -13.41 8.48
CA ARG A 196 -4.31 -14.73 8.09
C ARG A 196 -4.60 -15.00 6.64
N TRP A 197 -5.77 -14.58 6.17
CA TRP A 197 -6.17 -14.68 4.79
C TRP A 197 -7.26 -13.66 4.46
N VAL A 198 -7.32 -13.28 3.20
CA VAL A 198 -8.43 -12.52 2.61
C VAL A 198 -8.79 -13.14 1.27
N ALA A 199 -10.07 -13.24 0.99
CA ALA A 199 -10.60 -13.73 -0.29
C ALA A 199 -11.50 -12.67 -0.91
N LEU A 200 -11.27 -12.42 -2.20
CA LEU A 200 -12.09 -11.53 -3.01
C LEU A 200 -12.76 -12.34 -4.10
N SER A 201 -14.04 -12.08 -4.36
CA SER A 201 -14.80 -12.79 -5.39
C SER A 201 -15.88 -11.92 -6.01
N PRO A 202 -16.26 -12.21 -7.25
CA PRO A 202 -17.51 -11.71 -7.82
C PRO A 202 -18.71 -12.45 -7.17
N ASP A 203 -19.93 -12.00 -7.48
CA ASP A 203 -21.14 -12.69 -7.05
C ASP A 203 -21.23 -14.12 -7.60
N ARG A 204 -20.70 -14.32 -8.80
CA ARG A 204 -20.60 -15.63 -9.46
C ARG A 204 -19.27 -15.73 -10.20
N GLY A 205 -18.64 -16.89 -10.13
CA GLY A 205 -17.39 -17.17 -10.84
C GLY A 205 -16.17 -17.30 -9.92
N ASN A 206 -15.01 -17.24 -10.54
CA ASN A 206 -13.74 -17.48 -9.87
C ASN A 206 -13.35 -16.29 -9.00
N GLY A 207 -12.91 -16.56 -7.79
CA GLY A 207 -12.34 -15.61 -6.84
C GLY A 207 -10.83 -15.81 -6.67
N LEU A 208 -10.24 -14.99 -5.82
CA LEU A 208 -8.83 -15.04 -5.45
C LEU A 208 -8.71 -15.00 -3.94
N ALA A 209 -8.07 -16.00 -3.37
CA ALA A 209 -7.65 -15.99 -1.97
C ALA A 209 -6.18 -15.55 -1.86
N ILE A 210 -5.89 -14.74 -0.86
CA ILE A 210 -4.57 -14.29 -0.46
C ILE A 210 -4.34 -14.87 0.92
N VAL A 211 -3.43 -15.85 1.01
CA VAL A 211 -3.11 -16.57 2.25
C VAL A 211 -1.77 -16.06 2.75
N ALA A 212 -1.73 -15.51 3.93
CA ALA A 212 -0.53 -14.96 4.52
C ALA A 212 0.37 -16.07 5.08
N ASP A 213 1.68 -15.95 4.94
CA ASP A 213 2.65 -16.88 5.57
C ASP A 213 2.79 -16.59 7.07
N SER A 214 2.59 -15.33 7.44
CA SER A 214 2.51 -14.82 8.81
C SER A 214 1.40 -13.78 8.86
N LEU A 215 1.18 -13.13 10.00
CA LEU A 215 0.15 -12.08 10.09
C LEU A 215 0.53 -10.89 9.20
N VAL A 216 -0.41 -10.47 8.36
CA VAL A 216 -0.28 -9.30 7.46
C VAL A 216 -1.37 -8.27 7.74
N GLY A 217 -1.18 -7.07 7.25
CA GLY A 217 -2.25 -6.10 7.08
C GLY A 217 -2.80 -6.12 5.66
N PHE A 218 -4.03 -5.65 5.46
CA PHE A 218 -4.57 -5.45 4.12
C PHE A 218 -5.57 -4.31 4.05
N ASN A 219 -5.71 -3.74 2.85
CA ASN A 219 -6.83 -2.91 2.41
C ASN A 219 -7.41 -3.53 1.13
N ALA A 220 -8.72 -3.40 0.93
CA ALA A 220 -9.37 -3.74 -0.34
C ALA A 220 -10.47 -2.72 -0.59
N LEU A 221 -10.21 -1.74 -1.45
CA LEU A 221 -11.09 -0.58 -1.65
C LEU A 221 -11.39 -0.37 -3.15
N CYS A 222 -12.62 0.03 -3.47
CA CYS A 222 -12.96 0.56 -4.80
C CYS A 222 -12.44 2.00 -4.99
N LYS A 223 -11.25 2.28 -4.49
CA LYS A 223 -10.55 3.57 -4.51
C LYS A 223 -9.05 3.32 -4.47
N SER A 224 -8.25 4.27 -4.92
CA SER A 224 -6.79 4.15 -4.86
C SER A 224 -6.19 5.01 -3.73
N VAL A 225 -4.95 4.70 -3.35
CA VAL A 225 -4.18 5.54 -2.41
C VAL A 225 -4.08 6.98 -2.90
N GLU A 226 -3.99 7.16 -4.23
CA GLU A 226 -3.90 8.48 -4.87
C GLU A 226 -5.19 9.31 -4.71
N ASP A 227 -6.34 8.68 -4.54
CA ASP A 227 -7.61 9.37 -4.29
C ASP A 227 -7.64 10.04 -2.92
N PHE A 228 -6.85 9.54 -1.97
CA PHE A 228 -6.76 10.07 -0.61
C PHE A 228 -5.56 10.99 -0.40
N ASP A 229 -4.59 10.98 -1.32
CA ASP A 229 -3.34 11.69 -1.20
C ASP A 229 -3.16 12.65 -2.38
N SER A 230 -3.78 13.84 -2.31
CA SER A 230 -3.52 14.87 -3.29
C SER A 230 -2.12 15.47 -3.06
N GLU A 231 -1.30 15.55 -4.11
CA GLU A 231 0.07 16.08 -4.03
C GLU A 231 0.12 17.53 -3.53
N GLU A 232 -0.93 18.31 -3.78
CA GLU A 232 -1.02 19.68 -3.33
C GLU A 232 -1.48 19.84 -1.88
N ALA A 233 -2.28 18.91 -1.36
CA ALA A 233 -2.59 18.84 0.07
C ALA A 233 -1.31 18.59 0.88
N SER A 234 -0.34 17.82 0.34
CA SER A 234 0.94 17.58 0.99
C SER A 234 1.88 18.77 0.97
N ALA A 235 1.74 19.69 -0.01
CA ALA A 235 2.60 20.85 -0.15
C ALA A 235 2.19 22.05 0.72
N ARG A 236 0.91 22.16 1.11
CA ARG A 236 0.37 23.33 1.82
C ARG A 236 -0.72 22.98 2.83
N PRO A 237 -0.38 22.39 3.98
CA PRO A 237 -1.39 21.90 4.93
C PRO A 237 -2.30 23.00 5.52
N TYR A 238 -1.94 24.29 5.42
CA TYR A 238 -2.67 25.37 6.10
C TYR A 238 -2.96 26.64 5.24
N GLN A 239 -2.74 26.63 3.93
CA GLN A 239 -2.92 27.84 3.10
C GLN A 239 -4.23 27.94 2.31
N TRP A 240 -5.12 27.01 2.45
CA TRP A 240 -6.41 27.03 1.74
C TRP A 240 -7.43 28.05 2.27
N HIS A 241 -7.10 28.77 3.34
CA HIS A 241 -7.88 29.93 3.78
C HIS A 241 -7.72 31.18 2.89
N ASN A 242 -6.77 31.18 1.95
CA ASN A 242 -6.36 32.39 1.26
C ASN A 242 -6.78 32.47 -0.22
N PHE A 243 -7.55 31.51 -0.73
CA PHE A 243 -8.09 31.64 -2.08
C PHE A 243 -9.39 32.44 -2.04
N THR A 244 -9.29 33.72 -2.42
CA THR A 244 -10.47 34.54 -2.64
C THR A 244 -11.19 34.10 -3.92
N PRO A 245 -12.52 34.29 -4.04
CA PRO A 245 -13.24 34.08 -5.29
C PRO A 245 -12.65 34.78 -6.51
N LYS A 246 -11.93 35.89 -6.30
CA LYS A 246 -11.19 36.65 -7.36
C LYS A 246 -9.96 35.88 -7.86
N GLU A 247 -9.22 35.23 -6.99
CA GLU A 247 -8.06 34.43 -7.40
C GLU A 247 -8.48 33.17 -8.17
N ILE A 248 -9.65 32.59 -7.82
CA ILE A 248 -10.25 31.50 -8.56
C ILE A 248 -10.72 31.96 -9.95
N ALA A 249 -11.26 33.18 -10.07
CA ALA A 249 -11.78 33.71 -11.33
C ALA A 249 -10.69 34.21 -12.30
N ASN A 250 -9.51 34.58 -11.80
CA ASN A 250 -8.40 35.11 -12.60
C ASN A 250 -7.35 34.08 -13.01
N HIS A 251 -7.51 32.83 -12.61
CA HIS A 251 -6.60 31.76 -12.99
C HIS A 251 -7.03 31.08 -14.28
N ASP A 252 -6.03 30.78 -15.12
CA ASP A 252 -6.10 29.90 -16.26
C ASP A 252 -7.07 28.73 -15.97
N GLU A 253 -7.94 28.41 -16.91
CA GLU A 253 -8.90 27.30 -16.80
C GLU A 253 -8.26 25.98 -16.38
N ASN A 254 -6.98 25.77 -16.69
CA ASN A 254 -6.21 24.61 -16.27
C ASN A 254 -5.84 24.66 -14.78
N ALA A 255 -5.56 25.84 -14.22
CA ALA A 255 -5.33 26.00 -12.79
C ALA A 255 -6.63 25.80 -12.01
N ALA A 256 -7.75 26.35 -12.50
CA ALA A 256 -9.08 26.14 -11.93
C ALA A 256 -9.51 24.66 -12.00
N ARG A 257 -9.26 23.97 -13.11
CA ARG A 257 -9.49 22.52 -13.24
C ARG A 257 -8.62 21.72 -12.31
N ASN A 258 -7.37 22.12 -12.07
CA ASN A 258 -6.47 21.47 -11.12
C ASN A 258 -6.91 21.72 -9.67
N VAL A 259 -7.42 22.90 -9.35
CA VAL A 259 -8.05 23.21 -8.04
C VAL A 259 -9.30 22.37 -7.82
N LEU A 260 -10.16 22.24 -8.83
CA LEU A 260 -11.39 21.44 -8.77
C LEU A 260 -11.15 19.93 -8.74
N ARG A 261 -9.96 19.45 -9.16
CA ARG A 261 -9.57 18.05 -9.10
C ARG A 261 -9.00 17.61 -7.75
N ARG A 262 -8.83 18.53 -6.81
CA ARG A 262 -8.32 18.22 -5.47
C ARG A 262 -9.43 17.53 -4.68
N MET A 263 -9.22 16.26 -4.36
CA MET A 263 -10.11 15.50 -3.50
C MET A 263 -9.90 15.91 -2.04
N HIS A 264 -10.46 17.06 -1.66
CA HIS A 264 -10.30 17.62 -0.31
C HIS A 264 -11.35 17.13 0.68
N HIS A 265 -12.47 16.65 0.16
CA HIS A 265 -13.62 16.21 0.95
C HIS A 265 -14.07 14.83 0.51
N VAL A 266 -14.75 14.14 1.39
CA VAL A 266 -15.27 12.79 1.11
C VAL A 266 -16.15 12.74 -0.14
N ASN A 267 -16.88 13.79 -0.44
CA ASN A 267 -17.76 13.88 -1.63
C ASN A 267 -17.00 14.00 -2.96
N ASP A 268 -15.71 14.36 -2.91
CA ASP A 268 -14.89 14.48 -4.11
C ASP A 268 -14.37 13.10 -4.58
N ILE A 269 -14.45 12.09 -3.71
CA ILE A 269 -13.94 10.74 -3.99
C ILE A 269 -15.05 9.89 -4.60
N THR A 270 -14.84 9.50 -5.86
CA THR A 270 -15.72 8.58 -6.57
C THR A 270 -15.16 7.16 -6.60
N PRO A 271 -16.02 6.13 -6.54
CA PRO A 271 -15.59 4.76 -6.74
C PRO A 271 -14.91 4.57 -8.10
N ARG A 272 -13.88 3.72 -8.13
CA ARG A 272 -13.17 3.31 -9.34
C ARG A 272 -13.77 2.02 -9.90
N ASP A 273 -13.44 1.71 -11.15
CA ASP A 273 -13.83 0.47 -11.84
C ASP A 273 -12.90 -0.73 -11.51
N PHE A 274 -12.26 -0.67 -10.34
CA PHE A 274 -11.37 -1.70 -9.81
C PHE A 274 -11.50 -1.81 -8.28
N VAL A 275 -11.00 -2.90 -7.75
CA VAL A 275 -10.68 -3.04 -6.33
C VAL A 275 -9.16 -2.95 -6.20
N GLU A 276 -8.63 -1.91 -5.55
CA GLU A 276 -7.22 -1.86 -5.19
C GLU A 276 -6.99 -2.63 -3.89
N VAL A 277 -6.11 -3.61 -3.96
CA VAL A 277 -5.74 -4.47 -2.85
C VAL A 277 -4.32 -4.12 -2.44
N CYS A 278 -4.14 -3.75 -1.18
CA CYS A 278 -2.84 -3.66 -0.54
C CYS A 278 -2.67 -4.85 0.39
N VAL A 279 -1.52 -5.49 0.35
CA VAL A 279 -1.10 -6.53 1.29
C VAL A 279 0.21 -6.07 1.90
N ASP A 280 0.23 -5.95 3.22
CA ASP A 280 1.32 -5.31 3.93
C ASP A 280 1.92 -6.23 4.97
N MET A 281 3.24 -6.31 5.00
CA MET A 281 3.93 -6.86 6.16
C MET A 281 3.54 -6.06 7.41
N LYS A 282 3.66 -4.74 7.28
CA LYS A 282 3.25 -3.77 8.31
C LYS A 282 2.93 -2.42 7.69
N GLN A 283 2.04 -1.71 8.34
CA GLN A 283 1.82 -0.28 8.17
C GLN A 283 2.05 0.37 9.53
N GLN A 284 2.84 1.46 9.59
CA GLN A 284 3.11 2.13 10.87
C GLN A 284 1.81 2.65 11.51
N GLY A 285 1.84 2.85 12.81
CA GLY A 285 0.73 3.43 13.57
C GLY A 285 0.26 4.77 13.03
N VAL A 286 -0.97 5.14 13.32
CA VAL A 286 -1.59 6.40 12.86
C VAL A 286 -1.41 7.55 13.87
N GLY A 287 -0.91 7.26 15.07
CA GLY A 287 -0.70 8.26 16.12
C GLY A 287 -2.02 8.85 16.62
N GLY A 288 -2.00 10.12 17.02
CA GLY A 288 -3.23 10.86 17.31
C GLY A 288 -3.67 10.86 18.77
N TYR A 289 -2.78 10.57 19.71
CA TYR A 289 -3.07 10.72 21.12
C TYR A 289 -3.10 12.19 21.61
N ASN A 290 -2.81 13.13 20.72
CA ASN A 290 -3.06 14.56 20.92
C ASN A 290 -3.53 15.21 19.60
N SER A 291 -4.03 16.46 19.69
CA SER A 291 -4.55 17.23 18.54
C SER A 291 -3.46 17.96 17.75
N TRP A 292 -2.17 17.77 18.07
CA TRP A 292 -1.06 18.54 17.54
C TRP A 292 -0.15 17.75 16.58
N GLY A 293 -0.64 16.61 16.07
CA GLY A 293 0.10 15.78 15.14
C GLY A 293 1.14 14.91 15.84
N ALA A 294 0.76 14.25 16.93
CA ALA A 294 1.63 13.29 17.58
C ALA A 294 2.00 12.16 16.62
N ARG A 295 3.29 11.84 16.57
CA ARG A 295 3.80 10.67 15.86
C ARG A 295 3.37 9.39 16.60
N PRO A 296 3.28 8.26 15.87
CA PRO A 296 3.17 6.97 16.52
C PRO A 296 4.31 6.74 17.51
N GLU A 297 4.03 6.06 18.61
CA GLU A 297 5.08 5.62 19.54
C GLU A 297 6.10 4.74 18.82
N SER A 298 7.33 4.69 19.33
CA SER A 298 8.45 3.99 18.68
C SER A 298 8.19 2.51 18.41
N ILE A 299 7.40 1.83 19.24
CA ILE A 299 6.99 0.42 19.04
C ILE A 299 6.06 0.23 17.85
N HIS A 300 5.41 1.31 17.40
CA HIS A 300 4.49 1.35 16.26
C HIS A 300 5.10 2.01 15.01
N GLN A 301 6.41 2.23 15.03
CA GLN A 301 7.18 2.71 13.87
C GLN A 301 7.89 1.56 13.16
N ILE A 302 8.09 1.70 11.86
CA ILE A 302 8.87 0.78 11.04
C ILE A 302 10.18 1.50 10.69
N LEU A 303 11.32 0.89 10.98
CA LEU A 303 12.62 1.54 10.80
C LEU A 303 13.26 1.14 9.47
N ALA A 304 13.69 2.11 8.68
CA ALA A 304 14.31 1.89 7.36
C ALA A 304 15.68 1.18 7.42
N ASN A 305 16.34 1.19 8.58
CA ASN A 305 17.65 0.57 8.82
C ASN A 305 17.58 -0.91 9.22
N ARG A 306 16.49 -1.58 8.92
CA ARG A 306 16.30 -3.02 9.18
C ARG A 306 15.93 -3.75 7.92
N GLU A 307 16.30 -5.02 7.87
CA GLU A 307 15.82 -5.95 6.86
C GLU A 307 14.46 -6.52 7.25
N TYR A 308 13.57 -6.67 6.25
CA TYR A 308 12.25 -7.24 6.46
C TYR A 308 11.94 -8.27 5.37
N SER A 309 11.61 -9.49 5.82
CA SER A 309 11.18 -10.59 4.94
C SER A 309 9.77 -11.03 5.33
N TRP A 310 8.91 -11.22 4.32
CA TRP A 310 7.53 -11.66 4.51
C TRP A 310 6.98 -12.26 3.22
N GLY A 311 5.79 -12.86 3.28
CA GLY A 311 5.20 -13.45 2.09
C GLY A 311 3.72 -13.78 2.24
N PHE A 312 3.14 -14.13 1.11
CA PHE A 312 1.76 -14.58 0.98
C PHE A 312 1.61 -15.47 -0.27
N THR A 313 0.49 -16.16 -0.35
CA THR A 313 0.17 -17.01 -1.50
C THR A 313 -1.14 -16.56 -2.15
N LEU A 314 -1.12 -16.35 -3.46
CA LEU A 314 -2.29 -16.17 -4.29
C LEU A 314 -2.85 -17.52 -4.69
N VAL A 315 -4.11 -17.78 -4.35
CA VAL A 315 -4.80 -19.05 -4.63
C VAL A 315 -6.09 -18.76 -5.41
N PRO A 316 -6.18 -19.17 -6.68
CA PRO A 316 -7.45 -19.12 -7.41
C PRO A 316 -8.48 -20.02 -6.73
N ILE A 317 -9.68 -19.51 -6.51
CA ILE A 317 -10.79 -20.25 -5.91
C ILE A 317 -12.03 -20.17 -6.79
N HIS A 318 -12.81 -21.25 -6.84
CA HIS A 318 -14.09 -21.27 -7.57
C HIS A 318 -15.26 -20.77 -6.71
N SER A 319 -15.07 -20.76 -5.40
CA SER A 319 -16.06 -20.27 -4.42
C SER A 319 -15.35 -19.84 -3.15
N VAL A 320 -15.87 -18.80 -2.50
CA VAL A 320 -15.39 -18.33 -1.19
C VAL A 320 -15.45 -19.45 -0.14
N ASN A 321 -16.33 -20.43 -0.28
CA ASN A 321 -16.42 -21.56 0.64
C ASN A 321 -15.18 -22.46 0.62
N GLN A 322 -14.38 -22.43 -0.45
CA GLN A 322 -13.11 -23.18 -0.53
C GLN A 322 -11.98 -22.58 0.29
N VAL A 323 -12.12 -21.33 0.78
CA VAL A 323 -11.06 -20.64 1.52
C VAL A 323 -10.60 -21.47 2.72
N ASN A 324 -11.51 -22.07 3.45
CA ASN A 324 -11.16 -22.91 4.60
C ASN A 324 -10.37 -24.17 4.24
N GLU A 325 -10.45 -24.62 2.99
CA GLU A 325 -9.67 -25.76 2.50
C GLU A 325 -8.28 -25.31 2.05
N VAL A 326 -8.22 -24.26 1.23
CA VAL A 326 -6.94 -23.76 0.68
C VAL A 326 -6.02 -23.16 1.75
N THR A 327 -6.57 -22.66 2.86
CA THR A 327 -5.79 -22.13 3.99
C THR A 327 -5.16 -23.19 4.90
N LYS A 328 -5.48 -24.48 4.69
CA LYS A 328 -4.86 -25.58 5.44
C LYS A 328 -3.49 -26.00 4.90
N TYR A 329 -3.14 -25.55 3.72
CA TYR A 329 -1.89 -25.93 3.07
C TYR A 329 -0.80 -24.86 3.32
N ASN A 330 0.41 -25.33 3.64
CA ASN A 330 1.62 -24.52 3.60
C ASN A 330 2.16 -24.60 2.16
N TYR A 331 2.19 -23.48 1.47
CA TYR A 331 2.61 -23.39 0.07
C TYR A 331 4.10 -23.08 -0.09
#